data_937bc0807b2a74106f549d377785ce76
#
_entry.id   937bc0807b2a74106f549d377785ce76
#
_cell.length_a   1.000
_cell.length_b   1.000
_cell.length_c   1.000
_cell.angle_alpha   90.00
_cell.angle_beta   90.00
_cell.angle_gamma   90.00
#
_symmetry.space_group_name_H-M   'P 1'
#
loop_
_entity.id
_entity.type
_entity.pdbx_description
1 polymer ?
#
loop_
_entity_poly.entity_id
_entity_poly.type
_entity_poly.pdbx_seq_one_letter_code
_entity_poly.pdbx_strand_id
1 'polypeptide(L)'
;MATSPLTWAFRCPILKFERPESPTKLQVLELIIFAGLAGVVLYQLYAVLGRRVGRQPEDSPAKEAAPATARQAPSLEAADDGVGLTGLPAIKHRDPSFDLSRFLAGSKGAYEMVVRAFAAADRETLKNLLAPNVLSSFETAIADREANGVTETVEFLHPPRADLERADLHGDTASVTVRFLAEFRSRTKSAEGEAVDDKRTAELWTFERNVKSRDPNWLLVHVDAAEA
;
A
#
# COMPACT_ATOMS: atom_id res chain seq x y z
N MET A 1 90.52 3.85 8.11
CA MET A 1 90.09 2.48 8.48
C MET A 1 89.49 2.51 9.86
N ALA A 2 88.20 2.58 9.95
CA ALA A 2 87.47 2.36 11.23
C ALA A 2 86.01 2.09 10.88
N THR A 3 85.63 0.86 11.03
CA THR A 3 84.32 0.28 10.80
C THR A 3 83.41 0.58 11.99
N SER A 4 82.27 1.21 11.77
CA SER A 4 81.24 1.42 12.76
C SER A 4 80.20 0.29 12.66
N PRO A 5 79.75 -0.34 13.75
CA PRO A 5 78.66 -1.30 13.73
C PRO A 5 77.26 -0.63 13.77
N LEU A 6 76.38 -1.04 12.86
CA LEU A 6 74.99 -0.71 12.85
C LEU A 6 74.27 -1.38 14.06
N THR A 7 73.74 -0.57 14.95
CA THR A 7 72.87 -1.09 16.04
C THR A 7 71.42 -0.94 15.60
N TRP A 8 70.76 -2.06 15.31
CA TRP A 8 69.34 -2.14 15.05
C TRP A 8 68.56 -2.16 16.38
N ALA A 9 68.01 -1.00 16.73
CA ALA A 9 67.09 -0.90 17.85
C ALA A 9 65.67 -1.15 17.33
N PHE A 10 65.15 -2.33 17.52
CA PHE A 10 63.72 -2.65 17.40
C PHE A 10 62.95 -1.88 18.47
N ARG A 11 62.29 -0.81 18.09
CA ARG A 11 61.36 -0.05 18.94
C ARG A 11 60.00 -0.69 18.78
N CYS A 12 59.59 -1.56 19.68
CA CYS A 12 58.21 -2.04 19.82
C CYS A 12 57.30 -0.85 20.07
N PRO A 13 56.22 -0.64 19.26
CA PRO A 13 55.18 0.29 19.65
C PRO A 13 54.36 -0.36 20.78
N ILE A 14 54.42 0.23 21.95
CA ILE A 14 53.56 -0.09 23.08
C ILE A 14 52.14 0.27 22.64
N LEU A 15 51.31 -0.75 22.39
CA LEU A 15 49.86 -0.58 22.22
C LEU A 15 49.31 0.05 23.48
N LYS A 16 49.03 1.36 23.40
CA LYS A 16 48.25 2.09 24.38
C LYS A 16 46.84 1.50 24.35
N PHE A 17 46.53 0.65 25.32
CA PHE A 17 45.15 0.26 25.57
C PHE A 17 44.43 1.48 26.13
N GLU A 18 43.74 2.21 25.27
CA GLU A 18 42.83 3.29 25.69
C GLU A 18 41.66 2.61 26.40
N ARG A 19 41.51 2.94 27.64
CA ARG A 19 40.34 2.60 28.46
C ARG A 19 39.11 3.18 27.78
N PRO A 20 38.00 2.44 27.60
CA PRO A 20 36.77 3.02 27.08
C PRO A 20 36.33 4.15 27.98
N GLU A 21 36.26 5.36 27.43
CA GLU A 21 35.69 6.51 28.13
C GLU A 21 34.26 6.18 28.58
N SER A 22 33.93 6.56 29.81
CA SER A 22 32.58 6.41 30.32
C SER A 22 31.58 7.09 29.39
N PRO A 23 30.46 6.42 29.04
CA PRO A 23 29.51 6.94 28.05
C PRO A 23 29.03 8.32 28.47
N THR A 24 29.20 9.30 27.60
CA THR A 24 28.70 10.65 27.80
C THR A 24 27.18 10.61 27.98
N LYS A 25 26.61 11.53 28.78
CA LYS A 25 25.16 11.59 29.03
C LYS A 25 24.32 11.58 27.74
N LEU A 26 24.87 12.11 26.65
CA LEU A 26 24.30 12.07 25.31
C LEU A 26 24.23 10.65 24.75
N GLN A 27 25.29 9.85 24.89
CA GLN A 27 25.29 8.45 24.42
C GLN A 27 24.33 7.56 25.20
N VAL A 28 24.19 7.82 26.50
CA VAL A 28 23.22 7.10 27.37
C VAL A 28 21.77 7.45 26.93
N LEU A 29 21.51 8.74 26.68
CA LEU A 29 20.20 9.20 26.21
C LEU A 29 19.83 8.58 24.83
N GLU A 30 20.78 8.56 23.91
CA GLU A 30 20.64 7.94 22.60
C GLU A 30 20.33 6.44 22.71
N LEU A 31 21.03 5.73 23.58
CA LEU A 31 20.83 4.31 23.84
C LEU A 31 19.45 4.01 24.45
N ILE A 32 18.95 4.90 25.33
CA ILE A 32 17.60 4.79 25.90
C ILE A 32 16.53 5.02 24.82
N ILE A 33 16.75 5.98 23.93
CA ILE A 33 15.83 6.24 22.81
C ILE A 33 15.76 5.03 21.87
N PHE A 34 16.91 4.47 21.48
CA PHE A 34 16.93 3.27 20.62
C PHE A 34 16.33 2.04 21.33
N ALA A 35 16.58 1.86 22.62
CA ALA A 35 15.97 0.78 23.40
C ALA A 35 14.44 0.94 23.49
N GLY A 36 13.94 2.17 23.66
CA GLY A 36 12.52 2.49 23.65
C GLY A 36 11.86 2.19 22.28
N LEU A 37 12.53 2.61 21.20
CA LEU A 37 12.06 2.37 19.84
C LEU A 37 12.03 0.87 19.49
N ALA A 38 13.08 0.14 19.87
CA ALA A 38 13.14 -1.32 19.72
C ALA A 38 12.03 -2.02 20.51
N GLY A 39 11.71 -1.54 21.72
CA GLY A 39 10.62 -2.06 22.54
C GLY A 39 9.25 -1.87 21.87
N VAL A 40 9.01 -0.71 21.26
CA VAL A 40 7.76 -0.44 20.51
C VAL A 40 7.66 -1.35 19.29
N VAL A 41 8.74 -1.52 18.52
CA VAL A 41 8.76 -2.41 17.35
C VAL A 41 8.53 -3.87 17.76
N LEU A 42 9.16 -4.34 18.83
CA LEU A 42 8.97 -5.70 19.35
C LEU A 42 7.53 -5.90 19.87
N TYR A 43 6.95 -4.89 20.53
CA TYR A 43 5.55 -4.95 20.96
C TYR A 43 4.59 -5.01 19.77
N GLN A 44 4.82 -4.24 18.72
CA GLN A 44 4.05 -4.31 17.48
C GLN A 44 4.15 -5.69 16.81
N LEU A 45 5.38 -6.23 16.72
CA LEU A 45 5.60 -7.59 16.22
C LEU A 45 4.90 -8.65 17.07
N TYR A 46 4.94 -8.52 18.40
CA TYR A 46 4.22 -9.43 19.31
C TYR A 46 2.69 -9.32 19.15
N ALA A 47 2.16 -8.12 18.97
CA ALA A 47 0.74 -7.90 18.74
C ALA A 47 0.25 -8.49 17.41
N VAL A 48 1.09 -8.51 16.37
CA VAL A 48 0.79 -9.09 15.05
C VAL A 48 0.95 -10.62 15.07
N LEU A 49 2.02 -11.15 15.68
CA LEU A 49 2.22 -12.61 15.78
C LEU A 49 1.32 -13.29 16.84
N GLY A 50 0.79 -12.53 17.81
CA GLY A 50 -0.06 -13.05 18.89
C GLY A 50 -1.51 -13.31 18.49
N ARG A 51 -1.98 -12.86 17.33
CA ARG A 51 -3.30 -13.23 16.80
C ARG A 51 -3.19 -14.56 16.07
N ARG A 52 -3.38 -15.65 16.82
CA ARG A 52 -3.63 -16.98 16.24
C ARG A 52 -4.94 -16.93 15.44
N VAL A 53 -4.81 -16.76 14.12
CA VAL A 53 -5.89 -17.11 13.18
C VAL A 53 -5.67 -18.58 12.82
N GLY A 54 -6.30 -19.44 13.59
CA GLY A 54 -6.25 -20.87 13.36
C GLY A 54 -7.45 -21.52 14.01
N ARG A 55 -8.62 -21.47 13.37
CA ARG A 55 -9.71 -22.37 13.66
C ARG A 55 -9.53 -23.59 12.78
N GLN A 56 -8.98 -24.65 13.37
CA GLN A 56 -8.99 -25.98 12.79
C GLN A 56 -10.41 -26.52 12.86
N PRO A 57 -10.98 -27.08 11.79
CA PRO A 57 -12.22 -27.84 11.89
C PRO A 57 -11.91 -29.14 12.62
N GLU A 58 -12.50 -29.34 13.79
CA GLU A 58 -12.55 -30.64 14.44
C GLU A 58 -13.52 -31.55 13.69
N ASP A 59 -13.02 -32.73 13.42
CA ASP A 59 -13.78 -33.89 12.91
C ASP A 59 -15.03 -34.13 13.72
N SER A 60 -16.18 -34.15 13.06
CA SER A 60 -17.38 -34.77 13.57
C SER A 60 -17.84 -35.91 12.67
N PRO A 61 -18.18 -37.07 13.22
CA PRO A 61 -18.37 -38.30 12.47
C PRO A 61 -19.63 -38.31 11.63
N ALA A 62 -19.52 -38.98 10.51
CA ALA A 62 -20.55 -39.25 9.52
C ALA A 62 -21.88 -39.73 10.15
N LYS A 63 -22.98 -39.11 9.74
CA LYS A 63 -24.32 -39.68 9.87
C LYS A 63 -25.00 -39.76 8.51
N GLU A 64 -25.48 -40.97 8.27
CA GLU A 64 -26.03 -41.58 7.10
C GLU A 64 -27.06 -40.79 6.29
N ALA A 65 -27.10 -41.14 5.03
CA ALA A 65 -27.91 -40.63 3.93
C ALA A 65 -29.44 -40.86 4.10
N ALA A 66 -30.21 -39.91 3.58
CA ALA A 66 -31.54 -40.16 3.00
C ALA A 66 -31.92 -39.01 2.03
N PRO A 67 -32.90 -39.18 1.12
CA PRO A 67 -32.64 -38.94 -0.31
C PRO A 67 -33.13 -37.59 -0.86
N ALA A 68 -32.65 -37.31 -2.08
CA ALA A 68 -32.87 -36.17 -2.92
C ALA A 68 -34.32 -35.70 -3.05
N THR A 69 -34.53 -34.38 -2.91
CA THR A 69 -35.60 -33.68 -3.63
C THR A 69 -35.19 -32.23 -3.90
N ALA A 70 -35.34 -31.85 -5.18
CA ALA A 70 -35.45 -30.50 -5.71
C ALA A 70 -34.22 -29.57 -5.63
N ARG A 71 -33.56 -29.46 -6.80
CA ARG A 71 -32.73 -28.32 -7.20
C ARG A 71 -33.46 -27.00 -6.93
N GLN A 72 -33.03 -26.29 -5.92
CA GLN A 72 -33.09 -24.84 -5.89
C GLN A 72 -31.69 -24.35 -6.20
N ALA A 73 -31.60 -23.47 -7.20
CA ALA A 73 -30.40 -22.73 -7.49
C ALA A 73 -29.89 -22.07 -6.22
N PRO A 74 -28.55 -22.02 -5.96
CA PRO A 74 -28.05 -21.30 -4.82
C PRO A 74 -28.37 -19.82 -5.02
N SER A 75 -29.35 -19.33 -4.27
CA SER A 75 -29.45 -17.95 -3.92
C SER A 75 -28.11 -17.60 -3.29
N LEU A 76 -27.37 -16.69 -3.89
CA LEU A 76 -26.24 -16.02 -3.28
C LEU A 76 -26.79 -15.12 -2.15
N GLU A 77 -27.26 -15.74 -1.07
CA GLU A 77 -27.32 -15.08 0.23
C GLU A 77 -25.89 -15.00 0.71
N ALA A 78 -25.33 -13.79 0.47
CA ALA A 78 -24.06 -13.36 0.98
C ALA A 78 -24.00 -13.65 2.47
N ALA A 79 -23.00 -14.42 2.88
CA ALA A 79 -22.55 -14.40 4.25
C ALA A 79 -22.21 -12.94 4.58
N ASP A 80 -23.00 -12.35 5.44
CA ASP A 80 -22.83 -11.02 6.02
C ASP A 80 -21.68 -11.11 7.04
N ASP A 81 -20.47 -11.00 6.56
CA ASP A 81 -19.27 -10.80 7.37
C ASP A 81 -18.59 -9.48 6.96
N GLY A 82 -19.33 -8.38 6.99
CA GLY A 82 -18.66 -7.17 6.57
C GLY A 82 -19.40 -5.87 6.81
N VAL A 83 -18.93 -5.16 7.77
CA VAL A 83 -19.25 -3.75 8.09
C VAL A 83 -19.15 -2.81 6.87
N GLY A 84 -18.67 -3.30 5.71
CA GLY A 84 -18.39 -2.49 4.53
C GLY A 84 -19.37 -2.62 3.34
N LEU A 85 -20.22 -3.64 3.29
CA LEU A 85 -21.02 -3.95 2.07
C LEU A 85 -22.47 -3.48 2.13
N THR A 86 -22.92 -2.90 3.24
CA THR A 86 -24.31 -2.50 3.48
C THR A 86 -24.80 -1.42 2.51
N GLY A 87 -23.92 -0.64 1.91
CA GLY A 87 -24.25 0.44 0.97
C GLY A 87 -24.56 -0.04 -0.45
N LEU A 88 -24.10 -1.22 -0.90
CA LEU A 88 -24.34 -1.71 -2.26
C LEU A 88 -25.82 -1.81 -2.63
N PRO A 89 -26.70 -2.39 -1.79
CA PRO A 89 -28.15 -2.43 -2.05
C PRO A 89 -28.73 -1.02 -2.20
N ALA A 90 -28.29 -0.08 -1.37
CA ALA A 90 -28.74 1.31 -1.42
C ALA A 90 -28.31 2.00 -2.74
N ILE A 91 -27.07 1.80 -3.18
CA ILE A 91 -26.59 2.30 -4.47
C ILE A 91 -27.40 1.71 -5.62
N LYS A 92 -27.61 0.37 -5.64
CA LYS A 92 -28.41 -0.32 -6.68
C LYS A 92 -29.86 0.14 -6.68
N HIS A 93 -30.45 0.40 -5.50
CA HIS A 93 -31.82 0.91 -5.43
C HIS A 93 -31.92 2.31 -6.03
N ARG A 94 -30.89 3.15 -5.82
CA ARG A 94 -30.87 4.54 -6.32
C ARG A 94 -30.43 4.62 -7.80
N ASP A 95 -29.52 3.77 -8.20
CA ASP A 95 -29.03 3.60 -9.59
C ASP A 95 -29.14 2.13 -10.00
N PRO A 96 -30.28 1.72 -10.58
CA PRO A 96 -30.47 0.34 -11.04
C PRO A 96 -29.47 -0.11 -12.14
N SER A 97 -28.81 0.85 -12.81
CA SER A 97 -27.80 0.58 -13.83
C SER A 97 -26.43 0.25 -13.25
N PHE A 98 -26.22 0.48 -11.95
CA PHE A 98 -24.95 0.19 -11.30
C PHE A 98 -24.67 -1.31 -11.28
N ASP A 99 -23.55 -1.70 -11.84
CA ASP A 99 -23.03 -3.06 -11.84
C ASP A 99 -21.64 -3.09 -11.20
N LEU A 100 -21.51 -3.85 -10.11
CA LEU A 100 -20.27 -3.94 -9.34
C LEU A 100 -19.12 -4.53 -10.16
N SER A 101 -19.39 -5.56 -10.98
CA SER A 101 -18.34 -6.21 -11.78
C SER A 101 -17.79 -5.25 -12.82
N ARG A 102 -18.69 -4.50 -13.47
CA ARG A 102 -18.32 -3.45 -14.43
C ARG A 102 -17.55 -2.32 -13.73
N PHE A 103 -18.00 -1.90 -12.55
CA PHE A 103 -17.31 -0.89 -11.75
C PHE A 103 -15.90 -1.33 -11.38
N LEU A 104 -15.71 -2.55 -10.86
CA LEU A 104 -14.38 -3.08 -10.51
C LEU A 104 -13.48 -3.23 -11.74
N ALA A 105 -14.02 -3.63 -12.89
CA ALA A 105 -13.25 -3.66 -14.13
C ALA A 105 -12.81 -2.25 -14.57
N GLY A 106 -13.71 -1.27 -14.48
CA GLY A 106 -13.40 0.14 -14.76
C GLY A 106 -12.39 0.73 -13.79
N SER A 107 -12.52 0.42 -12.49
CA SER A 107 -11.60 0.93 -11.46
C SER A 107 -10.17 0.40 -11.62
N LYS A 108 -9.98 -0.84 -12.11
CA LYS A 108 -8.65 -1.35 -12.50
C LYS A 108 -8.03 -0.52 -13.62
N GLY A 109 -8.81 -0.23 -14.66
CA GLY A 109 -8.35 0.63 -15.75
C GLY A 109 -8.02 2.05 -15.27
N ALA A 110 -8.85 2.62 -14.40
CA ALA A 110 -8.59 3.93 -13.80
C ALA A 110 -7.31 3.93 -12.94
N TYR A 111 -7.10 2.89 -12.14
CA TYR A 111 -5.87 2.70 -11.36
C TYR A 111 -4.62 2.73 -12.24
N GLU A 112 -4.61 1.91 -13.31
CA GLU A 112 -3.49 1.89 -14.24
C GLU A 112 -3.27 3.23 -14.93
N MET A 113 -4.35 3.91 -15.35
CA MET A 113 -4.26 5.23 -15.98
C MET A 113 -3.68 6.28 -15.02
N VAL A 114 -4.16 6.33 -13.78
CA VAL A 114 -3.67 7.29 -12.79
C VAL A 114 -2.20 7.05 -12.46
N VAL A 115 -1.79 5.80 -12.22
CA VAL A 115 -0.39 5.47 -11.89
C VAL A 115 0.55 5.82 -13.06
N ARG A 116 0.16 5.50 -14.30
CA ARG A 116 0.95 5.87 -15.49
C ARG A 116 0.98 7.38 -15.73
N ALA A 117 -0.16 8.05 -15.60
CA ALA A 117 -0.26 9.50 -15.78
C ALA A 117 0.56 10.26 -14.71
N PHE A 118 0.53 9.79 -13.46
CA PHE A 118 1.35 10.34 -12.40
C PHE A 118 2.85 10.19 -12.69
N ALA A 119 3.28 9.00 -13.09
CA ALA A 119 4.68 8.76 -13.47
C ALA A 119 5.12 9.65 -14.65
N ALA A 120 4.27 9.79 -15.67
CA ALA A 120 4.52 10.59 -16.86
C ALA A 120 4.31 12.10 -16.65
N ALA A 121 3.85 12.56 -15.48
CA ALA A 121 3.43 13.94 -15.21
C ALA A 121 2.29 14.44 -16.12
N ASP A 122 1.42 13.54 -16.59
CA ASP A 122 0.27 13.85 -17.44
C ASP A 122 -0.89 14.40 -16.60
N ARG A 123 -0.85 15.71 -16.37
CA ARG A 123 -1.85 16.44 -15.58
C ARG A 123 -3.24 16.44 -16.21
N GLU A 124 -3.32 16.37 -17.54
CA GLU A 124 -4.63 16.38 -18.25
C GLU A 124 -5.41 15.10 -17.98
N THR A 125 -4.74 13.94 -18.04
CA THR A 125 -5.37 12.65 -17.69
C THR A 125 -5.77 12.64 -16.22
N LEU A 126 -4.91 13.15 -15.31
CA LEU A 126 -5.20 13.20 -13.88
C LEU A 126 -6.44 14.05 -13.55
N LYS A 127 -6.62 15.21 -14.20
CA LYS A 127 -7.79 16.09 -13.99
C LYS A 127 -9.13 15.40 -14.28
N ASN A 128 -9.15 14.46 -15.20
CA ASN A 128 -10.38 13.76 -15.58
C ASN A 128 -10.74 12.62 -14.62
N LEU A 129 -9.78 12.16 -13.82
CA LEU A 129 -9.92 10.98 -12.95
C LEU A 129 -9.93 11.33 -11.46
N LEU A 130 -9.32 12.45 -11.07
CA LEU A 130 -9.11 12.83 -9.69
C LEU A 130 -10.03 13.99 -9.28
N ALA A 131 -10.54 13.92 -8.07
CA ALA A 131 -11.18 15.06 -7.44
C ALA A 131 -10.14 16.17 -7.11
N PRO A 132 -10.55 17.45 -6.99
CA PRO A 132 -9.61 18.57 -6.84
C PRO A 132 -8.64 18.45 -5.67
N ASN A 133 -9.06 17.88 -4.55
CA ASN A 133 -8.22 17.67 -3.37
C ASN A 133 -7.10 16.66 -3.63
N VAL A 134 -7.43 15.53 -4.28
CA VAL A 134 -6.43 14.50 -4.65
C VAL A 134 -5.52 15.02 -5.75
N LEU A 135 -6.10 15.69 -6.77
CA LEU A 135 -5.34 16.28 -7.86
C LEU A 135 -4.26 17.25 -7.35
N SER A 136 -4.61 18.14 -6.42
CA SER A 136 -3.66 19.09 -5.82
C SER A 136 -2.45 18.39 -5.16
N SER A 137 -2.68 17.27 -4.46
CA SER A 137 -1.60 16.50 -3.84
C SER A 137 -0.70 15.86 -4.90
N PHE A 138 -1.30 15.32 -5.96
CA PHE A 138 -0.55 14.73 -7.08
C PHE A 138 0.26 15.78 -7.85
N GLU A 139 -0.33 16.97 -8.11
CA GLU A 139 0.36 18.08 -8.78
C GLU A 139 1.55 18.58 -7.96
N THR A 140 1.41 18.66 -6.64
CA THR A 140 2.52 19.02 -5.74
C THR A 140 3.66 18.00 -5.85
N ALA A 141 3.35 16.71 -5.76
CA ALA A 141 4.36 15.66 -5.86
C ALA A 141 5.04 15.62 -7.25
N ILE A 142 4.29 15.90 -8.32
CA ILE A 142 4.85 16.02 -9.67
C ILE A 142 5.79 17.23 -9.75
N ALA A 143 5.38 18.40 -9.23
CA ALA A 143 6.18 19.62 -9.25
C ALA A 143 7.50 19.44 -8.47
N ASP A 144 7.45 18.79 -7.29
CA ASP A 144 8.65 18.48 -6.50
C ASP A 144 9.60 17.56 -7.26
N ARG A 145 9.07 16.54 -7.95
CA ARG A 145 9.87 15.63 -8.77
C ARG A 145 10.51 16.33 -9.96
N GLU A 146 9.76 17.19 -10.67
CA GLU A 146 10.26 17.99 -11.78
C GLU A 146 11.34 18.99 -11.33
N ALA A 147 11.15 19.65 -10.17
CA ALA A 147 12.14 20.56 -9.60
C ALA A 147 13.47 19.89 -9.30
N ASN A 148 13.44 18.60 -8.94
CA ASN A 148 14.62 17.78 -8.74
C ASN A 148 15.17 17.15 -10.03
N GLY A 149 14.62 17.48 -11.20
CA GLY A 149 15.05 16.94 -12.49
C GLY A 149 14.85 15.44 -12.64
N VAL A 150 13.89 14.86 -11.91
CA VAL A 150 13.61 13.43 -11.89
C VAL A 150 12.44 13.11 -12.82
N THR A 151 12.65 12.16 -13.73
CA THR A 151 11.59 11.58 -14.57
C THR A 151 11.32 10.15 -14.15
N GLU A 152 10.07 9.70 -14.27
CA GLU A 152 9.66 8.35 -13.89
C GLU A 152 8.81 7.72 -15.00
N THR A 153 8.99 6.43 -15.21
CA THR A 153 8.11 5.61 -16.05
C THR A 153 7.72 4.35 -15.28
N VAL A 154 6.49 3.89 -15.51
CA VAL A 154 5.94 2.72 -14.81
C VAL A 154 5.44 1.69 -15.81
N GLU A 155 5.82 0.44 -15.57
CA GLU A 155 5.35 -0.73 -16.31
C GLU A 155 4.72 -1.73 -15.34
N PHE A 156 3.43 -2.03 -15.48
CA PHE A 156 2.78 -3.05 -14.68
C PHE A 156 3.29 -4.44 -15.06
N LEU A 157 3.75 -5.21 -14.09
CA LEU A 157 4.23 -6.57 -14.28
C LEU A 157 3.05 -7.53 -14.45
N HIS A 158 1.94 -7.23 -13.76
CA HIS A 158 0.68 -7.95 -13.84
C HIS A 158 -0.49 -6.96 -13.77
N PRO A 159 -1.67 -7.30 -14.31
CA PRO A 159 -2.87 -6.50 -14.12
C PRO A 159 -3.16 -6.32 -12.62
N PRO A 160 -3.54 -5.12 -12.16
CA PRO A 160 -3.84 -4.88 -10.75
C PRO A 160 -5.04 -5.72 -10.31
N ARG A 161 -4.94 -6.26 -9.10
CA ARG A 161 -6.08 -6.88 -8.44
C ARG A 161 -6.92 -5.80 -7.75
N ALA A 162 -8.24 -5.90 -7.85
CA ALA A 162 -9.17 -4.98 -7.24
C ALA A 162 -10.28 -5.77 -6.53
N ASP A 163 -10.41 -5.54 -5.25
CA ASP A 163 -11.43 -6.15 -4.40
C ASP A 163 -12.26 -5.03 -3.74
N LEU A 164 -13.57 -5.23 -3.64
CA LEU A 164 -14.44 -4.28 -2.95
C LEU A 164 -14.13 -4.30 -1.45
N GLU A 165 -13.84 -3.13 -0.89
CA GLU A 165 -13.61 -2.95 0.55
C GLU A 165 -14.85 -2.39 1.25
N ARG A 166 -15.46 -1.34 0.67
CA ARG A 166 -16.61 -0.66 1.23
C ARG A 166 -17.46 -0.04 0.14
N ALA A 167 -18.76 0.06 0.40
CA ALA A 167 -19.69 0.83 -0.43
C ALA A 167 -20.71 1.55 0.45
N ASP A 168 -20.93 2.83 0.22
CA ASP A 168 -21.83 3.67 0.99
C ASP A 168 -22.64 4.59 0.05
N LEU A 169 -23.81 5.00 0.50
CA LEU A 169 -24.63 6.00 -0.16
C LEU A 169 -25.03 7.11 0.82
N HIS A 170 -24.52 8.31 0.60
CA HIS A 170 -24.84 9.50 1.38
C HIS A 170 -25.68 10.48 0.54
N GLY A 171 -26.99 10.51 0.79
CA GLY A 171 -27.91 11.29 -0.03
C GLY A 171 -27.91 10.79 -1.48
N ASP A 172 -27.35 11.58 -2.39
CA ASP A 172 -27.23 11.23 -3.82
C ASP A 172 -25.77 10.91 -4.24
N THR A 173 -24.85 10.90 -3.30
CA THR A 173 -23.44 10.55 -3.55
C THR A 173 -23.18 9.11 -3.18
N ALA A 174 -22.88 8.30 -4.17
CA ALA A 174 -22.37 6.94 -3.98
C ALA A 174 -20.85 7.01 -3.80
N SER A 175 -20.35 6.32 -2.78
CA SER A 175 -18.94 6.19 -2.43
C SER A 175 -18.57 4.71 -2.42
N VAL A 176 -17.52 4.34 -3.15
CA VAL A 176 -17.05 2.96 -3.24
C VAL A 176 -15.55 2.93 -3.01
N THR A 177 -15.12 2.22 -1.97
CA THR A 177 -13.71 1.99 -1.67
C THR A 177 -13.27 0.64 -2.20
N VAL A 178 -12.19 0.63 -2.96
CA VAL A 178 -11.60 -0.54 -3.60
C VAL A 178 -10.20 -0.74 -3.03
N ARG A 179 -9.89 -1.97 -2.63
CA ARG A 179 -8.54 -2.40 -2.28
C ARG A 179 -7.81 -2.83 -3.54
N PHE A 180 -6.73 -2.15 -3.85
CA PHE A 180 -5.84 -2.52 -4.95
C PHE A 180 -4.59 -3.21 -4.44
N LEU A 181 -4.20 -4.28 -5.14
CA LEU A 181 -2.87 -4.90 -5.04
C LEU A 181 -2.23 -4.83 -6.41
N ALA A 182 -1.08 -4.21 -6.52
CA ALA A 182 -0.40 -4.03 -7.78
C ALA A 182 1.10 -4.31 -7.66
N GLU A 183 1.68 -4.80 -8.76
CA GLU A 183 3.11 -4.99 -8.93
C GLU A 183 3.52 -4.29 -10.21
N PHE A 184 4.46 -3.37 -10.10
CA PHE A 184 4.95 -2.63 -11.25
C PHE A 184 6.44 -2.31 -11.12
N ARG A 185 7.09 -2.22 -12.26
CA ARG A 185 8.46 -1.76 -12.40
C ARG A 185 8.46 -0.25 -12.57
N SER A 186 9.10 0.45 -11.65
CA SER A 186 9.38 1.88 -11.74
C SER A 186 10.80 2.08 -12.24
N ARG A 187 10.95 2.90 -13.27
CA ARG A 187 12.23 3.34 -13.80
C ARG A 187 12.35 4.85 -13.59
N THR A 188 13.25 5.24 -12.73
CA THR A 188 13.52 6.64 -12.38
C THR A 188 14.83 7.09 -13.00
N LYS A 189 14.84 8.27 -13.62
CA LYS A 189 16.03 8.87 -14.20
C LYS A 189 16.24 10.26 -13.62
N SER A 190 17.46 10.51 -13.13
CA SER A 190 17.90 11.79 -12.56
C SER A 190 19.28 12.17 -13.08
N ALA A 191 19.80 13.32 -12.62
CA ALA A 191 21.18 13.75 -12.92
C ALA A 191 22.24 12.77 -12.37
N GLU A 192 21.90 12.00 -11.33
CA GLU A 192 22.79 11.04 -10.67
C GLU A 192 22.83 9.68 -11.40
N GLY A 193 21.87 9.43 -12.29
CA GLY A 193 21.77 8.17 -13.04
C GLY A 193 20.35 7.66 -13.19
N GLU A 194 20.26 6.38 -13.56
CA GLU A 194 19.01 5.65 -13.73
C GLU A 194 18.89 4.54 -12.67
N ALA A 195 17.72 4.47 -12.01
CA ALA A 195 17.38 3.41 -11.08
C ALA A 195 16.15 2.65 -11.57
N VAL A 196 16.11 1.34 -11.36
CA VAL A 196 14.99 0.46 -11.68
C VAL A 196 14.58 -0.30 -10.43
N ASP A 197 13.33 -0.20 -10.06
CA ASP A 197 12.76 -0.79 -8.85
C ASP A 197 11.47 -1.54 -9.18
N ASP A 198 11.34 -2.77 -8.69
CA ASP A 198 10.08 -3.51 -8.72
C ASP A 198 9.31 -3.21 -7.43
N LYS A 199 8.20 -2.49 -7.56
CA LYS A 199 7.35 -2.05 -6.44
C LYS A 199 6.11 -2.93 -6.34
N ARG A 200 5.77 -3.26 -5.10
CA ARG A 200 4.52 -3.92 -4.75
C ARG A 200 3.74 -2.99 -3.84
N THR A 201 2.50 -2.66 -4.22
CA THR A 201 1.64 -1.74 -3.46
C THR A 201 0.35 -2.41 -3.03
N ALA A 202 -0.15 -1.98 -1.86
CA ALA A 202 -1.48 -2.29 -1.36
C ALA A 202 -2.12 -0.96 -0.95
N GLU A 203 -3.21 -0.58 -1.61
CA GLU A 203 -3.83 0.74 -1.47
C GLU A 203 -5.35 0.64 -1.41
N LEU A 204 -5.98 1.55 -0.68
CA LEU A 204 -7.41 1.76 -0.62
C LEU A 204 -7.76 3.03 -1.39
N TRP A 205 -8.52 2.89 -2.46
CA TRP A 205 -8.96 4.01 -3.29
C TRP A 205 -10.46 4.19 -3.17
N THR A 206 -10.88 5.38 -2.77
CA THR A 206 -12.29 5.72 -2.65
C THR A 206 -12.72 6.53 -3.87
N PHE A 207 -13.70 6.00 -4.59
CA PHE A 207 -14.32 6.65 -5.74
C PHE A 207 -15.70 7.16 -5.36
N GLU A 208 -16.05 8.35 -5.84
CA GLU A 208 -17.37 8.93 -5.65
C GLU A 208 -18.02 9.31 -6.96
N ARG A 209 -19.36 9.21 -6.98
CA ARG A 209 -20.20 9.69 -8.06
C ARG A 209 -21.55 10.18 -7.51
N ASN A 210 -22.06 11.28 -8.05
CA ASN A 210 -23.45 11.65 -7.81
C ASN A 210 -24.36 10.81 -8.73
N VAL A 211 -25.19 9.94 -8.14
CA VAL A 211 -26.06 9.02 -8.89
C VAL A 211 -27.19 9.71 -9.65
N LYS A 212 -27.49 10.99 -9.34
CA LYS A 212 -28.44 11.81 -10.11
C LYS A 212 -27.78 12.58 -11.24
N SER A 213 -26.46 12.66 -11.29
CA SER A 213 -25.74 13.32 -12.36
C SER A 213 -25.94 12.55 -13.68
N ARG A 214 -25.99 13.28 -14.78
CA ARG A 214 -25.93 12.70 -16.14
C ARG A 214 -24.50 12.22 -16.47
N ASP A 215 -23.51 12.70 -15.74
CA ASP A 215 -22.12 12.26 -15.87
C ASP A 215 -21.97 10.87 -15.22
N PRO A 216 -21.63 9.83 -15.98
CA PRO A 216 -21.44 8.48 -15.46
C PRO A 216 -20.08 8.27 -14.78
N ASN A 217 -19.19 9.26 -14.82
CA ASN A 217 -17.82 9.13 -14.37
C ASN A 217 -17.73 9.10 -12.84
N TRP A 218 -16.86 8.24 -12.35
CA TRP A 218 -16.43 8.17 -10.96
C TRP A 218 -15.13 8.94 -10.80
N LEU A 219 -15.03 9.76 -9.77
CA LEU A 219 -13.81 10.50 -9.43
C LEU A 219 -13.14 9.87 -8.22
N LEU A 220 -11.83 9.75 -8.26
CA LEU A 220 -11.02 9.36 -7.10
C LEU A 220 -10.97 10.53 -6.12
N VAL A 221 -11.54 10.33 -4.93
CA VAL A 221 -11.63 11.36 -3.88
C VAL A 221 -10.68 11.13 -2.72
N HIS A 222 -10.16 9.90 -2.57
CA HIS A 222 -9.28 9.55 -1.46
C HIS A 222 -8.39 8.35 -1.78
N VAL A 223 -7.17 8.38 -1.27
CA VAL A 223 -6.17 7.30 -1.37
C VAL A 223 -5.54 7.09 -0.01
N ASP A 224 -5.59 5.86 0.48
CA ASP A 224 -4.92 5.41 1.69
C ASP A 224 -4.02 4.20 1.44
N ALA A 225 -3.04 3.99 2.30
CA ALA A 225 -2.32 2.72 2.34
C ALA A 225 -3.25 1.64 2.92
N ALA A 226 -3.32 0.47 2.28
CA ALA A 226 -4.00 -0.67 2.87
C ALA A 226 -3.10 -1.31 3.92
N GLU A 227 -3.65 -1.59 5.10
CA GLU A 227 -2.94 -2.40 6.09
C GLU A 227 -2.72 -3.81 5.54
N ALA A 228 -1.46 -4.29 5.71
CA ALA A 228 -1.02 -5.61 5.23
C ALA A 228 -1.51 -6.73 6.16
#